data_765914519102b8a7fc5831a3aac197ee
#
_entry.id   765914519102b8a7fc5831a3aac197ee
#
_cell.length_a   1.000
_cell.length_b   1.000
_cell.length_c   1.000
_cell.angle_alpha   90.00
_cell.angle_beta   90.00
_cell.angle_gamma   90.00
#
_symmetry.space_group_name_H-M   'P 1'
#
loop_
_entity.id
_entity.type
_entity.pdbx_description
1 polymer ?
#
loop_
_entity_poly.entity_id
_entity_poly.type
_entity_poly.pdbx_seq_one_letter_code
_entity_poly.pdbx_strand_id
1 'polypeptide(L)'
;GPNGAGKSTLLKAIFGLVKVTSGSILLDGEEITGLKPNALVARGIGFVPQTNNVFPSLTIRENLEMGAYQKQESSVEGIDMVMGLFPDLKSRLEQRAGSLSGGERQMVAMGRALMMKPRVLLLDEPSAGLSPVRQDEAFLRVSEINQTGVATIMVEQNARRCLQICDRGYVLDQGANAYTGTGRELLEDPKVIDLYLGNLGK
;
A
#
# COMPACT_ATOMS: atom_id res chain seq x y z
N GLY A 1 -13.97 -5.72 -0.56
CA GLY A 1 -14.95 -6.02 -1.62
C GLY A 1 -14.40 -7.02 -2.63
N PRO A 2 -15.27 -7.65 -3.47
CA PRO A 2 -14.90 -8.68 -4.44
C PRO A 2 -13.98 -8.13 -5.56
N ASN A 3 -13.49 -9.06 -6.40
CA ASN A 3 -12.77 -8.66 -7.61
C ASN A 3 -13.68 -7.88 -8.55
N GLY A 4 -13.16 -6.81 -9.16
CA GLY A 4 -13.95 -5.92 -10.02
C GLY A 4 -14.78 -4.86 -9.27
N ALA A 5 -14.78 -4.84 -7.93
CA ALA A 5 -15.52 -3.84 -7.15
C ALA A 5 -14.97 -2.40 -7.23
N GLY A 6 -13.90 -2.15 -7.98
CA GLY A 6 -13.34 -0.81 -8.16
C GLY A 6 -12.24 -0.41 -7.18
N LYS A 7 -11.77 -1.32 -6.32
CA LYS A 7 -10.77 -1.04 -5.28
C LYS A 7 -9.48 -0.37 -5.83
N SER A 8 -8.79 -1.04 -6.74
CA SER A 8 -7.56 -0.51 -7.37
C SER A 8 -7.82 0.74 -8.21
N THR A 9 -9.01 0.85 -8.81
CA THR A 9 -9.44 2.05 -9.55
C THR A 9 -9.53 3.25 -8.62
N LEU A 10 -10.06 3.08 -7.41
CA LEU A 10 -10.12 4.14 -6.39
C LEU A 10 -8.70 4.61 -6.00
N LEU A 11 -7.78 3.68 -5.68
CA LEU A 11 -6.40 4.06 -5.36
C LEU A 11 -5.71 4.77 -6.53
N LYS A 12 -5.90 4.27 -7.76
CA LYS A 12 -5.34 4.89 -8.96
C LYS A 12 -5.94 6.28 -9.22
N ALA A 13 -7.21 6.51 -8.90
CA ALA A 13 -7.84 7.83 -8.98
C ALA A 13 -7.24 8.79 -7.95
N ILE A 14 -7.04 8.34 -6.70
CA ILE A 14 -6.38 9.13 -5.64
C ILE A 14 -4.95 9.51 -6.07
N PHE A 15 -4.23 8.59 -6.71
CA PHE A 15 -2.84 8.81 -7.17
C PHE A 15 -2.75 9.46 -8.56
N GLY A 16 -3.86 9.94 -9.13
CA GLY A 16 -3.86 10.68 -10.40
C GLY A 16 -3.55 9.85 -11.65
N LEU A 17 -3.68 8.51 -11.58
CA LEU A 17 -3.50 7.59 -12.71
C LEU A 17 -4.80 7.35 -13.49
N VAL A 18 -5.94 7.65 -12.88
CA VAL A 18 -7.27 7.55 -13.48
C VAL A 18 -7.97 8.88 -13.32
N LYS A 19 -8.63 9.35 -14.39
CA LYS A 19 -9.38 10.60 -14.38
C LYS A 19 -10.60 10.51 -13.47
N VAL A 20 -10.72 11.44 -12.54
CA VAL A 20 -11.94 11.66 -11.74
C VAL A 20 -12.93 12.46 -12.58
N THR A 21 -14.15 11.94 -12.74
CA THR A 21 -15.20 12.58 -13.55
C THR A 21 -16.13 13.45 -12.71
N SER A 22 -16.27 13.16 -11.43
CA SER A 22 -17.08 13.93 -10.48
C SER A 22 -16.58 13.72 -9.05
N GLY A 23 -16.93 14.65 -8.16
CA GLY A 23 -16.45 14.63 -6.78
C GLY A 23 -15.07 15.26 -6.62
N SER A 24 -14.56 15.28 -5.38
CA SER A 24 -13.27 15.85 -5.02
C SER A 24 -12.49 14.93 -4.10
N ILE A 25 -11.16 15.02 -4.16
CA ILE A 25 -10.22 14.34 -3.28
C ILE A 25 -9.47 15.44 -2.52
N LEU A 26 -9.49 15.35 -1.19
CA LEU A 26 -8.84 16.32 -0.32
C LEU A 26 -7.72 15.64 0.49
N LEU A 27 -6.59 16.33 0.63
CA LEU A 27 -5.50 15.97 1.53
C LEU A 27 -5.32 17.13 2.53
N ASP A 28 -5.63 16.90 3.80
CA ASP A 28 -5.60 17.92 4.87
C ASP A 28 -6.39 19.20 4.51
N GLY A 29 -7.54 19.03 3.83
CA GLY A 29 -8.40 20.12 3.41
C GLY A 29 -8.01 20.77 2.07
N GLU A 30 -6.85 20.46 1.50
CA GLU A 30 -6.43 20.93 0.18
C GLU A 30 -6.92 20.00 -0.93
N GLU A 31 -7.49 20.56 -1.99
CA GLU A 31 -7.95 19.77 -3.12
C GLU A 31 -6.76 19.24 -3.96
N ILE A 32 -6.74 17.93 -4.16
CA ILE A 32 -5.73 17.23 -4.95
C ILE A 32 -6.32 16.50 -6.17
N THR A 33 -7.59 16.70 -6.45
CA THR A 33 -8.32 16.05 -7.55
C THR A 33 -7.63 16.30 -8.89
N GLY A 34 -7.33 15.24 -9.64
CA GLY A 34 -6.76 15.33 -10.99
C GLY A 34 -5.31 15.82 -11.04
N LEU A 35 -4.63 15.99 -9.92
CA LEU A 35 -3.20 16.28 -9.92
C LEU A 35 -2.41 15.09 -10.50
N LYS A 36 -1.31 15.39 -11.17
CA LYS A 36 -0.40 14.37 -11.72
C LYS A 36 0.37 13.66 -10.60
N PRO A 37 0.79 12.38 -10.78
CA PRO A 37 1.51 11.60 -9.77
C PRO A 37 2.73 12.30 -9.18
N ASN A 38 3.55 12.98 -10.00
CA ASN A 38 4.71 13.71 -9.50
C ASN A 38 4.34 14.86 -8.54
N ALA A 39 3.23 15.54 -8.77
CA ALA A 39 2.73 16.58 -7.87
C ALA A 39 2.16 16.00 -6.57
N LEU A 40 1.56 14.79 -6.62
CA LEU A 40 1.07 14.08 -5.46
C LEU A 40 2.21 13.54 -4.59
N VAL A 41 3.26 12.99 -5.21
CA VAL A 41 4.49 12.58 -4.52
C VAL A 41 5.12 13.77 -3.79
N ALA A 42 5.22 14.94 -4.43
CA ALA A 42 5.74 16.16 -3.80
C ALA A 42 4.89 16.63 -2.60
N ARG A 43 3.60 16.26 -2.55
CA ARG A 43 2.68 16.52 -1.42
C ARG A 43 2.69 15.42 -0.36
N GLY A 44 3.56 14.42 -0.51
CA GLY A 44 3.72 13.35 0.46
C GLY A 44 2.76 12.18 0.28
N ILE A 45 2.33 11.87 -0.93
CA ILE A 45 1.57 10.64 -1.23
C ILE A 45 2.50 9.64 -1.90
N GLY A 46 2.72 8.48 -1.25
CA GLY A 46 3.40 7.33 -1.83
C GLY A 46 2.40 6.33 -2.43
N PHE A 47 2.81 5.57 -3.44
CA PHE A 47 1.99 4.53 -4.06
C PHE A 47 2.79 3.27 -4.35
N VAL A 48 2.28 2.12 -3.92
CA VAL A 48 2.81 0.79 -4.19
C VAL A 48 1.79 0.02 -5.03
N PRO A 49 2.04 -0.19 -6.33
CA PRO A 49 1.15 -0.95 -7.18
C PRO A 49 1.25 -2.45 -6.90
N GLN A 50 0.20 -3.21 -7.22
CA GLN A 50 0.13 -4.65 -7.06
C GLN A 50 1.21 -5.38 -7.88
N THR A 51 1.45 -4.95 -9.12
CA THR A 51 2.38 -5.60 -10.07
C THR A 51 3.43 -4.61 -10.55
N ASN A 52 4.54 -5.12 -11.09
CA ASN A 52 5.65 -4.32 -11.60
C ASN A 52 6.16 -3.29 -10.58
N ASN A 53 6.15 -3.71 -9.31
CA ASN A 53 6.42 -2.85 -8.17
C ASN A 53 7.90 -2.67 -7.85
N VAL A 54 8.81 -3.35 -8.57
CA VAL A 54 10.28 -3.18 -8.50
C VAL A 54 10.90 -3.17 -9.89
N PHE A 55 12.10 -2.64 -10.02
CA PHE A 55 12.95 -2.75 -11.22
C PHE A 55 13.84 -3.98 -11.07
N PRO A 56 13.55 -5.10 -11.77
CA PRO A 56 14.21 -6.38 -11.51
C PRO A 56 15.71 -6.40 -11.91
N SER A 57 16.11 -5.57 -12.84
CA SER A 57 17.51 -5.42 -13.29
C SER A 57 18.38 -4.60 -12.35
N LEU A 58 17.77 -3.79 -11.49
CA LEU A 58 18.44 -2.95 -10.50
C LEU A 58 18.65 -3.71 -9.19
N THR A 59 19.65 -3.31 -8.41
CA THR A 59 19.87 -3.77 -7.03
C THR A 59 18.78 -3.26 -6.10
N ILE A 60 18.72 -3.80 -4.88
CA ILE A 60 17.84 -3.27 -3.82
C ILE A 60 18.16 -1.80 -3.58
N ARG A 61 19.45 -1.45 -3.41
CA ARG A 61 19.91 -0.07 -3.22
C ARG A 61 19.41 0.85 -4.33
N GLU A 62 19.68 0.50 -5.59
CA GLU A 62 19.26 1.30 -6.74
C GLU A 62 17.73 1.44 -6.84
N ASN A 63 16.97 0.39 -6.50
CA ASN A 63 15.50 0.48 -6.41
C ASN A 63 15.06 1.51 -5.36
N LEU A 64 15.70 1.54 -4.19
CA LEU A 64 15.40 2.52 -3.14
C LEU A 64 15.77 3.94 -3.59
N GLU A 65 16.97 4.13 -4.15
CA GLU A 65 17.44 5.42 -4.66
C GLU A 65 16.51 6.01 -5.74
N MET A 66 15.97 5.15 -6.62
CA MET A 66 14.93 5.56 -7.56
C MET A 66 13.68 6.11 -6.87
N GLY A 67 13.39 5.69 -5.64
CA GLY A 67 12.31 6.24 -4.83
C GLY A 67 12.57 7.67 -4.36
N ALA A 68 13.83 8.05 -4.21
CA ALA A 68 14.26 9.38 -3.72
C ALA A 68 14.61 10.37 -4.85
N TYR A 69 14.31 10.05 -6.11
CA TYR A 69 14.80 10.82 -7.28
C TYR A 69 14.48 12.32 -7.24
N GLN A 70 13.43 12.74 -6.53
CA GLN A 70 13.08 14.17 -6.37
C GLN A 70 13.86 14.86 -5.22
N LYS A 71 14.53 14.09 -4.33
CA LYS A 71 15.26 14.58 -3.15
C LYS A 71 16.51 13.75 -2.92
N GLN A 72 17.47 13.80 -3.85
CA GLN A 72 18.70 13.00 -3.81
C GLN A 72 19.54 13.18 -2.54
N GLU A 73 19.51 14.37 -1.93
CA GLU A 73 20.24 14.67 -0.68
C GLU A 73 19.77 13.81 0.52
N SER A 74 18.58 13.22 0.46
CA SER A 74 17.99 12.39 1.53
C SER A 74 18.19 10.88 1.32
N SER A 75 18.98 10.45 0.34
CA SER A 75 19.04 9.02 -0.04
C SER A 75 19.64 8.13 1.06
N VAL A 76 20.70 8.56 1.73
CA VAL A 76 21.37 7.78 2.79
C VAL A 76 20.47 7.63 4.01
N GLU A 77 19.93 8.73 4.52
CA GLU A 77 18.98 8.70 5.66
C GLU A 77 17.71 7.90 5.32
N GLY A 78 17.23 8.00 4.08
CA GLY A 78 16.08 7.24 3.59
C GLY A 78 16.35 5.75 3.59
N ILE A 79 17.52 5.32 3.12
CA ILE A 79 17.93 3.91 3.13
C ILE A 79 18.04 3.40 4.58
N ASP A 80 18.65 4.16 5.49
CA ASP A 80 18.77 3.76 6.90
C ASP A 80 17.40 3.60 7.56
N MET A 81 16.46 4.51 7.30
CA MET A 81 15.09 4.42 7.78
C MET A 81 14.40 3.16 7.23
N VAL A 82 14.53 2.89 5.93
CA VAL A 82 13.94 1.70 5.28
C VAL A 82 14.58 0.43 5.84
N MET A 83 15.88 0.40 6.10
CA MET A 83 16.56 -0.75 6.71
C MET A 83 16.14 -0.98 8.16
N GLY A 84 15.69 0.06 8.86
CA GLY A 84 15.06 -0.08 10.18
C GLY A 84 13.73 -0.83 10.13
N LEU A 85 12.91 -0.56 9.11
CA LEU A 85 11.63 -1.25 8.87
C LEU A 85 11.79 -2.63 8.23
N PHE A 86 12.80 -2.83 7.39
CA PHE A 86 13.04 -4.07 6.64
C PHE A 86 14.48 -4.58 6.85
N PRO A 87 14.84 -5.01 8.07
CA PRO A 87 16.20 -5.40 8.41
C PRO A 87 16.75 -6.57 7.57
N ASP A 88 15.87 -7.44 7.08
CA ASP A 88 16.24 -8.58 6.22
C ASP A 88 16.85 -8.14 4.87
N LEU A 89 16.62 -6.92 4.43
CA LEU A 89 17.19 -6.37 3.20
C LEU A 89 18.60 -5.78 3.41
N LYS A 90 19.00 -5.49 4.66
CA LYS A 90 20.22 -4.74 5.00
C LYS A 90 21.49 -5.39 4.46
N SER A 91 21.64 -6.70 4.63
CA SER A 91 22.81 -7.45 4.18
C SER A 91 22.83 -7.75 2.67
N ARG A 92 21.77 -7.36 1.95
CA ARG A 92 21.51 -7.75 0.56
C ARG A 92 21.31 -6.56 -0.37
N LEU A 93 21.71 -5.35 0.04
CA LEU A 93 21.50 -4.11 -0.70
C LEU A 93 22.03 -4.16 -2.15
N GLU A 94 23.13 -4.86 -2.38
CA GLU A 94 23.74 -5.02 -3.72
C GLU A 94 23.15 -6.18 -4.54
N GLN A 95 22.18 -6.91 -3.99
CA GLN A 95 21.50 -7.99 -4.70
C GLN A 95 20.48 -7.43 -5.69
N ARG A 96 20.38 -8.01 -6.89
CA ARG A 96 19.38 -7.63 -7.89
C ARG A 96 17.98 -8.00 -7.45
N ALA A 97 17.03 -7.06 -7.58
CA ALA A 97 15.64 -7.26 -7.15
C ALA A 97 14.93 -8.40 -7.91
N GLY A 98 15.36 -8.72 -9.12
CA GLY A 98 14.82 -9.84 -9.91
C GLY A 98 15.05 -11.21 -9.28
N SER A 99 16.08 -11.37 -8.44
CA SER A 99 16.39 -12.65 -7.76
C SER A 99 15.68 -12.81 -6.39
N LEU A 100 14.92 -11.81 -5.97
CA LEU A 100 14.19 -11.83 -4.71
C LEU A 100 12.91 -12.67 -4.79
N SER A 101 12.47 -13.21 -3.65
CA SER A 101 11.13 -13.78 -3.50
C SER A 101 10.04 -12.71 -3.66
N GLY A 102 8.78 -13.14 -3.84
CA GLY A 102 7.64 -12.21 -3.94
C GLY A 102 7.52 -11.28 -2.73
N GLY A 103 7.65 -11.82 -1.51
CA GLY A 103 7.59 -11.04 -0.27
C GLY A 103 8.74 -10.04 -0.14
N GLU A 104 9.96 -10.43 -0.49
CA GLU A 104 11.11 -9.53 -0.48
C GLU A 104 10.97 -8.40 -1.51
N ARG A 105 10.47 -8.71 -2.72
CA ARG A 105 10.14 -7.67 -3.71
C ARG A 105 9.10 -6.69 -3.18
N GLN A 106 8.10 -7.19 -2.45
CA GLN A 106 7.09 -6.33 -1.82
C GLN A 106 7.70 -5.40 -0.77
N MET A 107 8.63 -5.90 0.06
CA MET A 107 9.37 -5.06 1.02
C MET A 107 10.18 -3.97 0.31
N VAL A 108 10.88 -4.31 -0.79
CA VAL A 108 11.62 -3.32 -1.60
C VAL A 108 10.69 -2.27 -2.21
N ALA A 109 9.50 -2.69 -2.70
CA ALA A 109 8.51 -1.77 -3.27
C ALA A 109 7.95 -0.80 -2.23
N MET A 110 7.61 -1.29 -1.03
CA MET A 110 7.20 -0.44 0.10
C MET A 110 8.34 0.48 0.53
N GLY A 111 9.55 -0.04 0.69
CA GLY A 111 10.73 0.74 1.03
C GLY A 111 10.98 1.87 0.03
N ARG A 112 10.90 1.58 -1.27
CA ARG A 112 11.02 2.60 -2.33
C ARG A 112 9.99 3.72 -2.20
N ALA A 113 8.74 3.39 -1.90
CA ALA A 113 7.70 4.39 -1.71
C ALA A 113 7.92 5.25 -0.44
N LEU A 114 8.58 4.68 0.58
CA LEU A 114 8.90 5.37 1.83
C LEU A 114 10.10 6.31 1.72
N MET A 115 10.96 6.16 0.69
CA MET A 115 12.16 7.01 0.51
C MET A 115 11.86 8.51 0.47
N MET A 116 10.68 8.91 -0.02
CA MET A 116 10.22 10.30 -0.04
C MET A 116 9.62 10.77 1.29
N LYS A 117 9.63 9.93 2.34
CA LYS A 117 9.01 10.20 3.65
C LYS A 117 7.55 10.66 3.47
N PRO A 118 6.68 9.82 2.87
CA PRO A 118 5.30 10.21 2.57
C PRO A 118 4.50 10.39 3.86
N ARG A 119 3.48 11.26 3.81
CA ARG A 119 2.46 11.36 4.87
C ARG A 119 1.36 10.33 4.71
N VAL A 120 1.08 9.95 3.46
CA VAL A 120 0.08 8.93 3.10
C VAL A 120 0.71 7.91 2.17
N LEU A 121 0.54 6.62 2.47
CA LEU A 121 0.97 5.50 1.64
C LEU A 121 -0.26 4.75 1.10
N LEU A 122 -0.34 4.66 -0.22
CA LEU A 122 -1.37 3.91 -0.93
C LEU A 122 -0.82 2.53 -1.31
N LEU A 123 -1.49 1.45 -0.90
CA LEU A 123 -1.07 0.06 -1.12
C LEU A 123 -2.15 -0.70 -1.90
N ASP A 124 -1.80 -1.16 -3.11
CA ASP A 124 -2.70 -1.92 -3.98
C ASP A 124 -2.39 -3.42 -3.85
N GLU A 125 -3.20 -4.14 -3.06
CA GLU A 125 -3.12 -5.58 -2.77
C GLU A 125 -1.69 -6.04 -2.36
N PRO A 126 -1.08 -5.48 -1.29
CA PRO A 126 0.29 -5.78 -0.91
C PRO A 126 0.52 -7.25 -0.51
N SER A 127 -0.53 -8.02 -0.20
CA SER A 127 -0.42 -9.44 0.15
C SER A 127 -0.69 -10.39 -1.03
N ALA A 128 -1.02 -9.87 -2.21
CA ALA A 128 -1.42 -10.69 -3.36
C ALA A 128 -0.29 -11.60 -3.84
N GLY A 129 -0.64 -12.88 -4.08
CA GLY A 129 0.32 -13.87 -4.59
C GLY A 129 1.39 -14.33 -3.59
N LEU A 130 1.31 -13.90 -2.33
CA LEU A 130 2.22 -14.34 -1.27
C LEU A 130 1.71 -15.59 -0.57
N SER A 131 2.62 -16.42 -0.04
CA SER A 131 2.26 -17.51 0.86
C SER A 131 1.64 -16.97 2.16
N PRO A 132 0.82 -17.76 2.89
CA PRO A 132 0.15 -17.29 4.10
C PRO A 132 1.09 -16.63 5.13
N VAL A 133 2.25 -17.23 5.37
CA VAL A 133 3.27 -16.67 6.29
C VAL A 133 3.77 -15.31 5.79
N ARG A 134 4.02 -15.17 4.49
CA ARG A 134 4.48 -13.89 3.90
C ARG A 134 3.38 -12.85 3.85
N GLN A 135 2.11 -13.25 3.76
CA GLN A 135 0.99 -12.33 3.92
C GLN A 135 0.95 -11.72 5.32
N ASP A 136 1.11 -12.57 6.36
CA ASP A 136 1.15 -12.09 7.75
C ASP A 136 2.30 -11.09 7.97
N GLU A 137 3.49 -11.38 7.42
CA GLU A 137 4.62 -10.45 7.44
C GLU A 137 4.28 -9.13 6.73
N ALA A 138 3.63 -9.18 5.56
CA ALA A 138 3.25 -7.96 4.83
C ALA A 138 2.30 -7.08 5.66
N PHE A 139 1.28 -7.66 6.28
CA PHE A 139 0.35 -6.94 7.16
C PHE A 139 1.04 -6.37 8.41
N LEU A 140 1.98 -7.12 9.00
CA LEU A 140 2.80 -6.63 10.12
C LEU A 140 3.60 -5.39 9.68
N ARG A 141 4.28 -5.45 8.53
CA ARG A 141 5.05 -4.31 8.00
C ARG A 141 4.17 -3.09 7.72
N VAL A 142 2.95 -3.28 7.21
CA VAL A 142 1.99 -2.17 7.04
C VAL A 142 1.66 -1.51 8.39
N SER A 143 1.43 -2.32 9.44
CA SER A 143 1.19 -1.81 10.79
C SER A 143 2.39 -1.05 11.36
N GLU A 144 3.61 -1.56 11.18
CA GLU A 144 4.85 -0.90 11.61
C GLU A 144 5.05 0.43 10.87
N ILE A 145 4.81 0.49 9.56
CA ILE A 145 4.85 1.73 8.78
C ILE A 145 3.85 2.74 9.34
N ASN A 146 2.62 2.32 9.64
CA ASN A 146 1.60 3.21 10.22
C ASN A 146 2.03 3.75 11.58
N GLN A 147 2.66 2.93 12.44
CA GLN A 147 3.18 3.36 13.74
C GLN A 147 4.28 4.43 13.64
N THR A 148 4.95 4.57 12.49
CA THR A 148 5.88 5.69 12.26
C THR A 148 5.19 7.03 11.97
N GLY A 149 3.84 7.06 11.94
CA GLY A 149 3.03 8.25 11.65
C GLY A 149 2.63 8.39 10.18
N VAL A 150 2.92 7.40 9.34
CA VAL A 150 2.49 7.37 7.93
C VAL A 150 1.05 6.85 7.86
N ALA A 151 0.09 7.68 7.45
CA ALA A 151 -1.27 7.22 7.20
C ALA A 151 -1.28 6.22 6.03
N THR A 152 -2.01 5.12 6.16
CA THR A 152 -2.02 4.07 5.13
C THR A 152 -3.43 3.85 4.60
N ILE A 153 -3.59 3.89 3.28
CA ILE A 153 -4.80 3.46 2.59
C ILE A 153 -4.45 2.21 1.80
N MET A 154 -5.08 1.09 2.17
CA MET A 154 -4.80 -0.20 1.57
C MET A 154 -6.05 -0.79 0.96
N VAL A 155 -5.96 -1.32 -0.25
CA VAL A 155 -6.99 -2.20 -0.81
C VAL A 155 -6.49 -3.63 -0.79
N GLU A 156 -7.37 -4.55 -0.42
CA GLU A 156 -7.02 -5.95 -0.22
C GLU A 156 -8.15 -6.89 -0.62
N GLN A 157 -7.77 -8.06 -1.12
CA GLN A 157 -8.68 -9.17 -1.31
C GLN A 157 -8.84 -9.97 -0.01
N ASN A 158 -7.77 -10.10 0.79
CA ASN A 158 -7.82 -10.71 2.12
C ASN A 158 -8.48 -9.75 3.12
N ALA A 159 -9.81 -9.58 2.97
CA ALA A 159 -10.57 -8.59 3.73
C ALA A 159 -10.47 -8.82 5.25
N ARG A 160 -10.51 -10.09 5.71
CA ARG A 160 -10.43 -10.40 7.15
C ARG A 160 -9.12 -9.90 7.77
N ARG A 161 -7.97 -10.18 7.15
CA ARG A 161 -6.67 -9.72 7.64
C ARG A 161 -6.56 -8.20 7.59
N CYS A 162 -7.02 -7.57 6.50
CA CYS A 162 -7.04 -6.13 6.36
C CYS A 162 -7.86 -5.46 7.47
N LEU A 163 -9.08 -5.97 7.75
CA LEU A 163 -9.96 -5.42 8.79
C LEU A 163 -9.44 -5.61 10.22
N GLN A 164 -8.56 -6.60 10.46
CA GLN A 164 -7.93 -6.82 11.77
C GLN A 164 -6.94 -5.71 12.15
N ILE A 165 -6.35 -5.02 11.17
CA ILE A 165 -5.31 -4.02 11.39
C ILE A 165 -5.75 -2.59 11.06
N CYS A 166 -6.93 -2.38 10.46
CA CYS A 166 -7.37 -1.04 10.06
C CYS A 166 -8.23 -0.37 11.13
N ASP A 167 -8.09 0.96 11.24
CA ASP A 167 -8.97 1.80 12.08
C ASP A 167 -10.35 1.92 11.46
N ARG A 168 -10.42 2.06 10.12
CA ARG A 168 -11.66 2.22 9.36
C ARG A 168 -11.61 1.42 8.07
N GLY A 169 -12.70 0.71 7.77
CA GLY A 169 -12.89 -0.05 6.55
C GLY A 169 -14.04 0.48 5.69
N TYR A 170 -13.89 0.29 4.39
CA TYR A 170 -14.89 0.56 3.36
C TYR A 170 -15.04 -0.69 2.51
N VAL A 171 -16.24 -1.26 2.45
CA VAL A 171 -16.52 -2.41 1.62
C VAL A 171 -17.09 -1.91 0.29
N LEU A 172 -16.32 -2.04 -0.78
CA LEU A 172 -16.75 -1.68 -2.11
C LEU A 172 -17.44 -2.86 -2.78
N ASP A 173 -18.56 -2.59 -3.44
CA ASP A 173 -19.28 -3.54 -4.29
C ASP A 173 -19.81 -2.84 -5.54
N GLN A 174 -19.60 -3.44 -6.72
CA GLN A 174 -20.05 -2.92 -8.02
C GLN A 174 -19.72 -1.43 -8.25
N GLY A 175 -18.54 -0.99 -7.80
CA GLY A 175 -18.08 0.40 -7.96
C GLY A 175 -18.64 1.40 -6.94
N ALA A 176 -19.45 0.95 -5.97
CA ALA A 176 -20.01 1.78 -4.92
C ALA A 176 -19.54 1.35 -3.52
N ASN A 177 -19.60 2.26 -2.55
CA ASN A 177 -19.38 1.93 -1.15
C ASN A 177 -20.63 1.29 -0.56
N ALA A 178 -20.56 0.00 -0.18
CA ALA A 178 -21.68 -0.75 0.36
C ALA A 178 -21.73 -0.67 1.91
N TYR A 179 -20.56 -0.75 2.58
CA TYR A 179 -20.49 -0.72 4.04
C TYR A 179 -19.30 0.13 4.48
N THR A 180 -19.46 0.81 5.60
CA THR A 180 -18.40 1.61 6.27
C THR A 180 -18.48 1.38 7.75
N GLY A 181 -17.34 1.21 8.41
CA GLY A 181 -17.24 1.06 9.87
C GLY A 181 -15.79 0.96 10.31
N THR A 182 -15.58 0.80 11.60
CA THR A 182 -14.28 0.37 12.12
C THR A 182 -13.98 -1.05 11.66
N GLY A 183 -12.69 -1.43 11.65
CA GLY A 183 -12.31 -2.81 11.31
C GLY A 183 -13.07 -3.84 12.14
N ARG A 184 -13.23 -3.58 13.45
CA ARG A 184 -13.96 -4.46 14.37
C ARG A 184 -15.46 -4.57 14.04
N GLU A 185 -16.13 -3.44 13.83
CA GLU A 185 -17.56 -3.43 13.45
C GLU A 185 -17.81 -4.24 12.17
N LEU A 186 -16.97 -4.07 11.17
CA LEU A 186 -17.11 -4.80 9.90
C LEU A 186 -16.77 -6.29 10.03
N LEU A 187 -15.89 -6.69 10.95
CA LEU A 187 -15.59 -8.10 11.23
C LEU A 187 -16.74 -8.80 11.99
N GLU A 188 -17.54 -8.06 12.73
CA GLU A 188 -18.66 -8.56 13.52
C GLU A 188 -20.01 -8.41 12.77
N ASP A 189 -20.09 -7.66 11.67
CA ASP A 189 -21.30 -7.45 10.88
C ASP A 189 -21.72 -8.73 10.14
N PRO A 190 -22.90 -9.33 10.42
CA PRO A 190 -23.33 -10.58 9.80
C PRO A 190 -23.44 -10.51 8.27
N LYS A 191 -23.84 -9.35 7.72
CA LYS A 191 -23.96 -9.17 6.26
C LYS A 191 -22.59 -9.08 5.60
N VAL A 192 -21.64 -8.39 6.23
CA VAL A 192 -20.27 -8.31 5.74
C VAL A 192 -19.60 -9.69 5.79
N ILE A 193 -19.84 -10.45 6.88
CA ILE A 193 -19.33 -11.83 7.01
C ILE A 193 -19.89 -12.71 5.90
N ASP A 194 -21.19 -12.73 5.72
CA ASP A 194 -21.87 -13.61 4.75
C ASP A 194 -21.46 -13.31 3.30
N LEU A 195 -21.43 -12.02 2.94
CA LEU A 195 -21.21 -11.58 1.55
C LEU A 195 -19.74 -11.46 1.15
N TYR A 196 -18.83 -11.10 2.08
CA TYR A 196 -17.48 -10.67 1.72
C TYR A 196 -16.35 -11.35 2.50
N LEU A 197 -16.60 -11.93 3.67
CA LEU A 197 -15.56 -12.58 4.48
C LEU A 197 -15.55 -14.10 4.34
N GLY A 198 -16.60 -14.67 3.73
CA GLY A 198 -16.81 -16.10 3.60
C GLY A 198 -17.15 -16.76 4.95
N ASN A 199 -17.99 -17.77 4.94
CA ASN A 199 -18.23 -18.62 6.10
C ASN A 199 -16.97 -19.47 6.38
N LEU A 200 -16.14 -19.06 7.33
CA LEU A 200 -15.15 -19.93 7.95
C LEU A 200 -15.86 -20.81 8.98
N GLY A 201 -16.38 -21.95 8.52
CA GLY A 201 -16.92 -22.91 9.46
C GLY A 201 -17.97 -23.82 8.87
N LYS A 202 -17.57 -24.73 8.03
CA LYS A 202 -18.01 -26.13 8.05
C LYS A 202 -16.86 -27.02 7.65
#